data_bc438fcfc9c06f58d7653a18fb645f0a
#
_entry.id   bc438fcfc9c06f58d7653a18fb645f0a
#
_cell.length_a   1.000
_cell.length_b   1.000
_cell.length_c   1.000
_cell.angle_alpha   90.00
_cell.angle_beta   90.00
_cell.angle_gamma   90.00
#
_symmetry.space_group_name_H-M   'P 1'
#
loop_
_entity.id
_entity.type
_entity.pdbx_description
1 polymer ?
#
loop_
_entity_poly.entity_id
_entity_poly.type
_entity_poly.pdbx_seq_one_letter_code
_entity_poly.pdbx_strand_id
1 'polypeptide(L)'
;MLDSNLKAQLKAYLERVKLPFVITASLDDSKGGQEMHGLLQDIVSLTDKITLKTDGDDARKPSFTLHRPGESERIRFAAIPMGHEFTSLVLALLQVGGHPPKIEQELIDQIKGLEGDLRFETYMSLTCHNCPDVVQALNLLAVLNPRVQSVVIDGGLYQQEVADRQVLAVPMVFLNGELFGQGRMEVDEIVKKLDTGSAARDAAKLGSKDPFDVLIVGGGPAGAAAAVYAARKGIRTGLLAERMGGQTMDTMSIENFISVLETDGPKFAAALEQHAKRYDVDIMNLQRASKLVPAGSDGLIGVQMENGATLKSRTVILSTGARWREVNVPGEKEFRNKGVAYCPHCDGPLFKGKRVAVIGGGNSGVEAAIDLAGIVGHVTLLEFGDALRADAVLVSKLKSLPNVAIHLQAQTTEITGSGGTVNGISFTDRASGEKKHVELEGVFVQIGLVPNAEWLRGTLELSKHGEIVVDNRGQTSLPGVFAAGDVTTVPFKQIIIATGDGAKAALGAFDHLIRTSVPVPVPEAVAA
;
A
#
# COMPACT_ATOMS: atom_id res chain seq x y z
N MET A 1 -4.66 -32.50 15.20
CA MET A 1 -4.08 -31.17 15.13
C MET A 1 -5.09 -30.13 14.70
N LEU A 2 -5.82 -30.34 13.62
CA LEU A 2 -6.98 -29.54 13.28
C LEU A 2 -8.15 -29.90 14.21
N ASP A 3 -8.83 -28.90 14.76
CA ASP A 3 -10.07 -29.13 15.48
C ASP A 3 -11.21 -29.59 14.55
N SER A 4 -12.31 -30.03 15.10
CA SER A 4 -13.43 -30.57 14.33
C SER A 4 -14.08 -29.54 13.40
N ASN A 5 -14.06 -28.25 13.76
CA ASN A 5 -14.62 -27.17 12.94
C ASN A 5 -13.73 -26.88 11.73
N LEU A 6 -12.41 -26.73 11.94
CA LEU A 6 -11.44 -26.55 10.86
C LEU A 6 -11.41 -27.75 9.91
N LYS A 7 -11.53 -29.01 10.43
CA LYS A 7 -11.65 -30.19 9.58
C LYS A 7 -12.89 -30.17 8.70
N ALA A 8 -14.04 -29.77 9.27
CA ALA A 8 -15.28 -29.67 8.50
C ALA A 8 -15.20 -28.59 7.40
N GLN A 9 -14.64 -27.42 7.72
CA GLN A 9 -14.43 -26.35 6.75
C GLN A 9 -13.44 -26.77 5.65
N LEU A 10 -12.29 -27.33 6.02
CA LEU A 10 -11.29 -27.79 5.06
C LEU A 10 -11.86 -28.87 4.14
N LYS A 11 -12.63 -29.83 4.67
CA LYS A 11 -13.31 -30.85 3.87
C LYS A 11 -14.20 -30.23 2.79
N ALA A 12 -15.02 -29.22 3.15
CA ALA A 12 -15.89 -28.52 2.20
C ALA A 12 -15.09 -27.78 1.11
N TYR A 13 -13.91 -27.25 1.43
CA TYR A 13 -13.01 -26.68 0.43
C TYR A 13 -12.41 -27.75 -0.48
N LEU A 14 -11.96 -28.88 0.07
CA LEU A 14 -11.32 -29.98 -0.67
C LEU A 14 -12.27 -30.69 -1.65
N GLU A 15 -13.59 -30.59 -1.48
CA GLU A 15 -14.56 -31.03 -2.49
C GLU A 15 -14.37 -30.35 -3.86
N ARG A 16 -13.77 -29.14 -3.88
CA ARG A 16 -13.48 -28.39 -5.09
C ARG A 16 -12.20 -28.85 -5.81
N VAL A 17 -11.41 -29.72 -5.22
CA VAL A 17 -10.24 -30.33 -5.84
C VAL A 17 -10.71 -31.25 -6.97
N LYS A 18 -10.20 -31.04 -8.17
CA LYS A 18 -10.59 -31.78 -9.40
C LYS A 18 -9.56 -32.84 -9.78
N LEU A 19 -8.29 -32.54 -9.59
CA LEU A 19 -7.16 -33.35 -10.02
C LEU A 19 -6.45 -33.96 -8.78
N PRO A 20 -6.02 -35.23 -8.83
CA PRO A 20 -5.24 -35.82 -7.76
C PRO A 20 -3.85 -35.19 -7.71
N PHE A 21 -3.27 -35.09 -6.51
CA PHE A 21 -1.92 -34.63 -6.30
C PHE A 21 -1.25 -35.28 -5.08
N VAL A 22 0.03 -35.08 -4.94
CA VAL A 22 0.89 -35.69 -3.92
C VAL A 22 1.41 -34.61 -2.98
N ILE A 23 1.42 -34.92 -1.70
CA ILE A 23 2.19 -34.21 -0.68
C ILE A 23 3.41 -35.08 -0.37
N THR A 24 4.62 -34.56 -0.60
CA THR A 24 5.86 -35.25 -0.22
C THR A 24 6.49 -34.51 0.96
N ALA A 25 6.53 -35.17 2.12
CA ALA A 25 7.02 -34.60 3.37
C ALA A 25 8.47 -35.06 3.66
N SER A 26 9.32 -34.11 4.04
CA SER A 26 10.66 -34.31 4.57
C SER A 26 10.60 -34.03 6.06
N LEU A 27 10.56 -35.09 6.88
CA LEU A 27 10.32 -35.03 8.31
C LEU A 27 11.57 -35.39 9.12
N ASP A 28 11.60 -34.96 10.36
CA ASP A 28 12.55 -35.36 11.39
C ASP A 28 11.80 -35.74 12.67
N ASP A 29 12.55 -36.18 13.69
CA ASP A 29 11.98 -36.61 14.98
C ASP A 29 11.68 -35.42 15.93
N SER A 30 11.84 -34.18 15.47
CA SER A 30 11.56 -32.98 16.24
C SER A 30 10.04 -32.86 16.56
N LYS A 31 9.73 -32.03 17.54
CA LYS A 31 8.34 -31.66 17.82
C LYS A 31 7.65 -31.06 16.56
N GLY A 32 8.35 -30.21 15.81
CA GLY A 32 7.86 -29.64 14.54
C GLY A 32 7.59 -30.72 13.49
N GLY A 33 8.47 -31.74 13.36
CA GLY A 33 8.26 -32.87 12.46
C GLY A 33 7.02 -33.69 12.80
N GLN A 34 6.78 -33.95 14.07
CA GLN A 34 5.59 -34.66 14.55
C GLN A 34 4.33 -33.83 14.32
N GLU A 35 4.37 -32.53 14.58
CA GLU A 35 3.27 -31.61 14.37
C GLU A 35 2.91 -31.50 12.87
N MET A 36 3.90 -31.35 12.00
CA MET A 36 3.68 -31.33 10.54
C MET A 36 3.08 -32.64 10.06
N HIS A 37 3.61 -33.77 10.49
CA HIS A 37 3.07 -35.09 10.14
C HIS A 37 1.60 -35.22 10.52
N GLY A 38 1.23 -34.82 11.75
CA GLY A 38 -0.15 -34.82 12.22
C GLY A 38 -1.07 -33.92 11.38
N LEU A 39 -0.62 -32.73 10.99
CA LEU A 39 -1.36 -31.82 10.11
C LEU A 39 -1.60 -32.45 8.73
N LEU A 40 -0.56 -33.03 8.12
CA LEU A 40 -0.65 -33.65 6.80
C LEU A 40 -1.54 -34.89 6.82
N GLN A 41 -1.49 -35.72 7.87
CA GLN A 41 -2.41 -36.84 8.06
C GLN A 41 -3.86 -36.38 8.19
N ASP A 42 -4.12 -35.30 8.94
CA ASP A 42 -5.46 -34.72 9.04
C ASP A 42 -5.97 -34.31 7.65
N ILE A 43 -5.15 -33.62 6.83
CA ILE A 43 -5.53 -33.17 5.48
C ILE A 43 -5.89 -34.36 4.58
N VAL A 44 -5.02 -35.36 4.48
CA VAL A 44 -5.26 -36.50 3.54
C VAL A 44 -6.42 -37.38 3.99
N SER A 45 -6.76 -37.39 5.28
CA SER A 45 -7.94 -38.10 5.80
C SER A 45 -9.27 -37.52 5.31
N LEU A 46 -9.27 -36.29 4.79
CA LEU A 46 -10.49 -35.57 4.38
C LEU A 46 -10.87 -35.79 2.91
N THR A 47 -9.97 -36.35 2.10
CA THR A 47 -10.20 -36.57 0.65
C THR A 47 -9.33 -37.71 0.13
N ASP A 48 -9.83 -38.43 -0.86
CA ASP A 48 -9.12 -39.50 -1.59
C ASP A 48 -8.23 -38.99 -2.72
N LYS A 49 -8.27 -37.69 -3.00
CA LYS A 49 -7.51 -37.07 -4.09
C LYS A 49 -6.10 -36.62 -3.71
N ILE A 50 -5.74 -36.70 -2.43
CA ILE A 50 -4.43 -36.31 -1.94
C ILE A 50 -3.70 -37.52 -1.38
N THR A 51 -2.51 -37.80 -1.91
CA THR A 51 -1.63 -38.86 -1.40
C THR A 51 -0.49 -38.26 -0.59
N LEU A 52 -0.26 -38.77 0.61
CA LEU A 52 0.89 -38.39 1.44
C LEU A 52 2.04 -39.37 1.24
N LYS A 53 3.23 -38.86 0.97
CA LYS A 53 4.52 -39.55 1.01
C LYS A 53 5.39 -38.92 2.09
N THR A 54 6.16 -39.72 2.81
CA THR A 54 7.03 -39.26 3.91
C THR A 54 8.50 -39.58 3.67
N ASP A 55 8.86 -39.81 2.42
CA ASP A 55 10.19 -40.19 1.94
C ASP A 55 10.95 -38.99 1.32
N GLY A 56 10.51 -37.76 1.57
CA GLY A 56 11.21 -36.55 1.15
C GLY A 56 12.58 -36.38 1.85
N ASP A 57 13.54 -35.80 1.17
CA ASP A 57 14.92 -35.65 1.61
C ASP A 57 15.44 -34.19 1.61
N ASP A 58 14.53 -33.20 1.65
CA ASP A 58 14.92 -31.78 1.70
C ASP A 58 15.81 -31.47 2.91
N ALA A 59 16.75 -30.55 2.70
CA ALA A 59 17.64 -30.08 3.78
C ALA A 59 16.88 -29.36 4.90
N ARG A 60 15.77 -28.66 4.57
CA ARG A 60 14.89 -28.05 5.56
C ARG A 60 13.89 -29.11 6.06
N LYS A 61 14.10 -29.54 7.30
CA LYS A 61 13.19 -30.45 8.02
C LYS A 61 12.67 -29.77 9.28
N PRO A 62 11.34 -29.76 9.53
CA PRO A 62 10.28 -30.36 8.72
C PRO A 62 9.84 -29.47 7.56
N SER A 63 9.61 -30.07 6.39
CA SER A 63 9.01 -29.40 5.24
C SER A 63 8.15 -30.35 4.42
N PHE A 64 7.33 -29.83 3.51
CA PHE A 64 6.59 -30.64 2.55
C PHE A 64 6.39 -29.91 1.23
N THR A 65 6.22 -30.67 0.15
CA THR A 65 5.92 -30.16 -1.18
C THR A 65 4.54 -30.57 -1.65
N LEU A 66 4.00 -29.76 -2.57
CA LEU A 66 2.74 -30.02 -3.27
C LEU A 66 3.05 -30.14 -4.77
N HIS A 67 2.71 -31.28 -5.39
CA HIS A 67 2.90 -31.47 -6.81
C HIS A 67 1.92 -32.49 -7.41
N ARG A 68 1.61 -32.35 -8.70
CA ARG A 68 0.84 -33.37 -9.42
C ARG A 68 1.73 -34.56 -9.80
N PRO A 69 1.16 -35.77 -9.96
CA PRO A 69 1.92 -36.91 -10.43
C PRO A 69 2.62 -36.61 -11.76
N GLY A 70 3.94 -36.81 -11.80
CA GLY A 70 4.78 -36.55 -12.98
C GLY A 70 5.20 -35.08 -13.17
N GLU A 71 4.78 -34.16 -12.33
CA GLU A 71 5.27 -32.79 -12.32
C GLU A 71 6.38 -32.60 -11.26
N SER A 72 7.23 -31.57 -11.47
CA SER A 72 8.24 -31.17 -10.49
C SER A 72 7.64 -30.59 -9.22
N GLU A 73 8.34 -30.71 -8.11
CA GLU A 73 8.01 -30.13 -6.81
C GLU A 73 8.28 -28.62 -6.80
N ARG A 74 7.27 -27.83 -7.09
CA ARG A 74 7.42 -26.38 -7.28
C ARG A 74 6.95 -25.53 -6.09
N ILE A 75 6.08 -26.08 -5.24
CA ILE A 75 5.60 -25.41 -4.04
C ILE A 75 6.08 -26.18 -2.84
N ARG A 76 6.86 -25.54 -1.99
CA ARG A 76 7.36 -26.10 -0.74
C ARG A 76 6.98 -25.22 0.44
N PHE A 77 6.49 -25.84 1.49
CA PHE A 77 6.31 -25.25 2.80
C PHE A 77 7.37 -25.82 3.76
N ALA A 78 8.40 -25.05 4.07
CA ALA A 78 9.28 -25.23 5.20
C ALA A 78 8.66 -24.48 6.42
N ALA A 79 7.45 -24.88 6.75
CA ALA A 79 6.56 -24.25 7.72
C ALA A 79 5.46 -25.22 8.12
N ILE A 80 4.88 -25.02 9.29
CA ILE A 80 3.59 -25.61 9.68
C ILE A 80 2.53 -24.52 9.49
N PRO A 81 1.90 -24.40 8.30
CA PRO A 81 1.12 -23.22 7.90
C PRO A 81 -0.22 -23.18 8.61
N MET A 82 -0.18 -22.69 9.84
CA MET A 82 -1.31 -22.41 10.71
C MET A 82 -1.46 -20.90 10.91
N GLY A 83 -2.38 -20.46 11.78
CA GLY A 83 -2.61 -19.04 11.99
C GLY A 83 -3.01 -18.31 10.71
N HIS A 84 -2.36 -17.21 10.39
CA HIS A 84 -2.64 -16.43 9.18
C HIS A 84 -2.30 -17.18 7.88
N GLU A 85 -1.34 -18.12 7.92
CA GLU A 85 -0.93 -18.89 6.74
C GLU A 85 -1.81 -20.11 6.43
N PHE A 86 -2.79 -20.43 7.26
CA PHE A 86 -3.70 -21.54 6.99
C PHE A 86 -4.48 -21.33 5.68
N THR A 87 -4.89 -20.10 5.40
CA THR A 87 -5.54 -19.74 4.13
C THR A 87 -4.62 -19.94 2.93
N SER A 88 -3.33 -19.63 3.07
CA SER A 88 -2.32 -19.84 1.99
C SER A 88 -2.15 -21.32 1.69
N LEU A 89 -2.14 -22.18 2.71
CA LEU A 89 -2.14 -23.63 2.52
C LEU A 89 -3.40 -24.09 1.78
N VAL A 90 -4.59 -23.69 2.24
CA VAL A 90 -5.87 -24.08 1.62
C VAL A 90 -5.92 -23.70 0.14
N LEU A 91 -5.51 -22.47 -0.19
CA LEU A 91 -5.46 -22.02 -1.58
C LEU A 91 -4.45 -22.82 -2.42
N ALA A 92 -3.27 -23.12 -1.88
CA ALA A 92 -2.27 -23.95 -2.57
C ALA A 92 -2.82 -25.36 -2.87
N LEU A 93 -3.46 -26.01 -1.90
CA LEU A 93 -4.12 -27.31 -2.08
C LEU A 93 -5.18 -27.27 -3.19
N LEU A 94 -6.02 -26.24 -3.20
CA LEU A 94 -7.07 -26.07 -4.21
C LEU A 94 -6.48 -25.83 -5.61
N GLN A 95 -5.50 -24.96 -5.74
CA GLN A 95 -4.92 -24.57 -7.02
C GLN A 95 -4.07 -25.69 -7.62
N VAL A 96 -3.26 -26.38 -6.82
CA VAL A 96 -2.55 -27.60 -7.27
C VAL A 96 -3.57 -28.68 -7.67
N GLY A 97 -4.67 -28.82 -6.94
CA GLY A 97 -5.80 -29.69 -7.25
C GLY A 97 -6.68 -29.23 -8.41
N GLY A 98 -6.28 -28.23 -9.19
CA GLY A 98 -6.94 -27.81 -10.43
C GLY A 98 -8.14 -26.87 -10.26
N HIS A 99 -8.29 -26.25 -9.08
CA HIS A 99 -9.24 -25.16 -8.92
C HIS A 99 -8.71 -23.89 -9.60
N PRO A 100 -9.49 -23.20 -10.47
CA PRO A 100 -9.01 -22.04 -11.19
C PRO A 100 -8.77 -20.85 -10.24
N PRO A 101 -7.70 -20.07 -10.46
CA PRO A 101 -7.46 -18.84 -9.71
C PRO A 101 -8.50 -17.76 -10.07
N LYS A 102 -8.76 -16.86 -9.13
CA LYS A 102 -9.65 -15.71 -9.34
C LYS A 102 -8.83 -14.45 -9.68
N ILE A 103 -8.14 -14.48 -10.80
CA ILE A 103 -7.41 -13.35 -11.36
C ILE A 103 -7.76 -13.19 -12.84
N GLU A 104 -7.48 -12.01 -13.39
CA GLU A 104 -7.74 -11.69 -14.80
C GLU A 104 -6.93 -12.61 -15.75
N GLN A 105 -7.52 -12.96 -16.89
CA GLN A 105 -6.88 -13.85 -17.87
C GLN A 105 -5.56 -13.28 -18.39
N GLU A 106 -5.47 -11.97 -18.58
CA GLU A 106 -4.26 -11.27 -19.01
C GLU A 106 -3.09 -11.52 -18.04
N LEU A 107 -3.34 -11.45 -16.72
CA LEU A 107 -2.32 -11.72 -15.71
C LEU A 107 -1.91 -13.19 -15.70
N ILE A 108 -2.83 -14.13 -15.94
CA ILE A 108 -2.53 -15.56 -16.11
C ILE A 108 -1.56 -15.75 -17.30
N ASP A 109 -1.81 -15.08 -18.42
CA ASP A 109 -0.99 -15.19 -19.62
C ASP A 109 0.40 -14.55 -19.43
N GLN A 110 0.48 -13.43 -18.70
CA GLN A 110 1.75 -12.83 -18.29
C GLN A 110 2.56 -13.77 -17.40
N ILE A 111 1.94 -14.38 -16.37
CA ILE A 111 2.61 -15.35 -15.48
C ILE A 111 3.15 -16.54 -16.28
N LYS A 112 2.35 -17.09 -17.20
CA LYS A 112 2.78 -18.21 -18.06
C LYS A 112 3.91 -17.83 -19.02
N GLY A 113 3.98 -16.55 -19.39
CA GLY A 113 5.02 -16.00 -20.26
C GLY A 113 6.33 -15.64 -19.56
N LEU A 114 6.42 -15.71 -18.23
CA LEU A 114 7.67 -15.44 -17.52
C LEU A 114 8.74 -16.45 -17.91
N GLU A 115 9.93 -15.94 -18.20
CA GLU A 115 11.08 -16.71 -18.64
C GLU A 115 12.14 -16.82 -17.53
N GLY A 116 13.06 -17.78 -17.65
CA GLY A 116 14.12 -18.06 -16.70
C GLY A 116 13.67 -19.00 -15.58
N ASP A 117 14.65 -19.51 -14.83
CA ASP A 117 14.40 -20.33 -13.65
C ASP A 117 14.23 -19.40 -12.44
N LEU A 118 13.01 -19.31 -11.93
CA LEU A 118 12.60 -18.36 -10.91
C LEU A 118 12.34 -19.11 -9.59
N ARG A 119 13.35 -19.17 -8.72
CA ARG A 119 13.24 -19.77 -7.40
C ARG A 119 13.05 -18.69 -6.33
N PHE A 120 11.84 -18.62 -5.79
CA PHE A 120 11.50 -17.73 -4.68
C PHE A 120 11.66 -18.43 -3.35
N GLU A 121 12.25 -17.73 -2.39
CA GLU A 121 12.32 -18.10 -0.97
C GLU A 121 11.70 -16.97 -0.16
N THR A 122 10.56 -17.26 0.48
CA THR A 122 9.77 -16.28 1.23
C THR A 122 9.88 -16.58 2.72
N TYR A 123 10.58 -15.71 3.45
CA TYR A 123 10.60 -15.76 4.91
C TYR A 123 9.35 -15.08 5.45
N MET A 124 8.62 -15.79 6.30
CA MET A 124 7.36 -15.34 6.88
C MET A 124 7.26 -15.67 8.37
N SER A 125 6.22 -15.17 9.02
CA SER A 125 5.83 -15.55 10.39
C SER A 125 4.34 -15.88 10.42
N LEU A 126 3.95 -16.87 11.20
CA LEU A 126 2.54 -17.28 11.36
C LEU A 126 1.64 -16.19 11.94
N THR A 127 2.21 -15.15 12.57
CA THR A 127 1.50 -13.99 13.13
C THR A 127 1.55 -12.75 12.24
N CYS A 128 2.20 -12.83 11.08
CA CYS A 128 2.33 -11.73 10.13
C CYS A 128 1.06 -11.57 9.29
N HIS A 129 0.43 -10.39 9.32
CA HIS A 129 -0.80 -10.12 8.55
C HIS A 129 -0.57 -9.90 7.05
N ASN A 130 0.63 -9.46 6.66
CA ASN A 130 0.99 -9.15 5.27
C ASN A 130 1.64 -10.34 4.54
N CYS A 131 2.06 -11.37 5.28
CA CYS A 131 2.75 -12.52 4.71
C CYS A 131 1.85 -13.37 3.79
N PRO A 132 0.57 -13.63 4.13
CA PRO A 132 -0.29 -14.46 3.28
C PRO A 132 -0.45 -13.96 1.85
N ASP A 133 -0.54 -12.65 1.63
CA ASP A 133 -0.70 -12.08 0.28
C ASP A 133 0.49 -12.44 -0.62
N VAL A 134 1.70 -12.31 -0.11
CA VAL A 134 2.94 -12.63 -0.84
C VAL A 134 3.10 -14.14 -1.07
N VAL A 135 2.83 -14.93 -0.02
CA VAL A 135 2.90 -16.41 -0.11
C VAL A 135 1.90 -16.94 -1.14
N GLN A 136 0.66 -16.46 -1.11
CA GLN A 136 -0.38 -16.87 -2.06
C GLN A 136 -0.04 -16.45 -3.50
N ALA A 137 0.48 -15.25 -3.69
CA ALA A 137 0.91 -14.77 -5.00
C ALA A 137 2.02 -15.64 -5.58
N LEU A 138 3.09 -15.93 -4.84
CA LEU A 138 4.21 -16.73 -5.31
C LEU A 138 3.85 -18.21 -5.53
N ASN A 139 3.00 -18.78 -4.67
CA ASN A 139 2.45 -20.12 -4.88
C ASN A 139 1.60 -20.18 -6.16
N LEU A 140 0.80 -19.14 -6.43
CA LEU A 140 0.03 -19.05 -7.67
C LEU A 140 0.92 -18.99 -8.91
N LEU A 141 2.01 -18.20 -8.87
CA LEU A 141 2.99 -18.18 -9.95
C LEU A 141 3.56 -19.59 -10.20
N ALA A 142 3.92 -20.32 -9.15
CA ALA A 142 4.45 -21.69 -9.25
C ALA A 142 3.41 -22.69 -9.77
N VAL A 143 2.11 -22.50 -9.49
CA VAL A 143 1.04 -23.32 -10.09
C VAL A 143 0.93 -23.08 -11.59
N LEU A 144 0.98 -21.80 -12.02
CA LEU A 144 0.71 -21.41 -13.40
C LEU A 144 1.92 -21.54 -14.35
N ASN A 145 3.14 -21.43 -13.82
CA ASN A 145 4.36 -21.46 -14.63
C ASN A 145 5.34 -22.53 -14.12
N PRO A 146 5.71 -23.53 -14.93
CA PRO A 146 6.62 -24.61 -14.54
C PRO A 146 8.05 -24.16 -14.24
N ARG A 147 8.43 -22.96 -14.62
CA ARG A 147 9.76 -22.36 -14.35
C ARG A 147 9.84 -21.66 -12.99
N VAL A 148 8.71 -21.53 -12.29
CA VAL A 148 8.63 -20.88 -10.99
C VAL A 148 8.62 -21.91 -9.88
N GLN A 149 9.46 -21.70 -8.88
CA GLN A 149 9.47 -22.43 -7.62
C GLN A 149 9.19 -21.46 -6.47
N SER A 150 8.33 -21.86 -5.54
CA SER A 150 7.99 -21.11 -4.34
C SER A 150 8.31 -21.94 -3.10
N VAL A 151 9.19 -21.41 -2.25
CA VAL A 151 9.57 -21.99 -0.97
C VAL A 151 9.15 -21.03 0.14
N VAL A 152 8.21 -21.44 0.97
CA VAL A 152 7.69 -20.69 2.11
C VAL A 152 8.44 -21.14 3.37
N ILE A 153 9.10 -20.22 4.07
CA ILE A 153 9.98 -20.52 5.19
C ILE A 153 9.48 -19.79 6.43
N ASP A 154 9.12 -20.56 7.46
CA ASP A 154 8.77 -19.99 8.77
C ASP A 154 10.04 -19.60 9.53
N GLY A 155 10.24 -18.28 9.71
CA GLY A 155 11.37 -17.76 10.46
C GLY A 155 11.44 -18.23 11.92
N GLY A 156 10.31 -18.63 12.50
CA GLY A 156 10.27 -19.22 13.84
C GLY A 156 10.88 -20.62 13.91
N LEU A 157 10.74 -21.42 12.85
CA LEU A 157 11.35 -22.76 12.76
C LEU A 157 12.81 -22.71 12.31
N TYR A 158 13.18 -21.76 11.44
CA TYR A 158 14.49 -21.67 10.80
C TYR A 158 15.29 -20.44 11.25
N GLN A 159 15.39 -20.21 12.56
CA GLN A 159 16.00 -19.02 13.17
C GLN A 159 17.47 -18.82 12.77
N GLN A 160 18.25 -19.89 12.62
CA GLN A 160 19.64 -19.79 12.18
C GLN A 160 19.72 -19.26 10.74
N GLU A 161 18.89 -19.76 9.85
CA GLU A 161 18.83 -19.31 8.45
C GLU A 161 18.37 -17.85 8.35
N VAL A 162 17.42 -17.43 9.19
CA VAL A 162 16.98 -16.03 9.33
C VAL A 162 18.14 -15.12 9.72
N ALA A 163 18.97 -15.56 10.70
CA ALA A 163 20.13 -14.79 11.15
C ALA A 163 21.22 -14.72 10.06
N ASP A 164 21.54 -15.84 9.43
CA ASP A 164 22.57 -15.93 8.38
C ASP A 164 22.20 -15.09 7.15
N ARG A 165 20.91 -15.02 6.81
CA ARG A 165 20.36 -14.23 5.70
C ARG A 165 20.02 -12.80 6.06
N GLN A 166 20.21 -12.38 7.32
CA GLN A 166 19.88 -11.05 7.83
C GLN A 166 18.42 -10.64 7.54
N VAL A 167 17.47 -11.57 7.75
CA VAL A 167 16.04 -11.31 7.60
C VAL A 167 15.56 -10.50 8.80
N LEU A 168 15.48 -9.18 8.63
CA LEU A 168 15.14 -8.23 9.72
C LEU A 168 13.63 -8.00 9.86
N ALA A 169 12.86 -8.28 8.80
CA ALA A 169 11.39 -8.12 8.81
C ALA A 169 10.74 -9.08 7.81
N VAL A 170 9.47 -9.42 8.03
CA VAL A 170 8.71 -10.34 7.20
C VAL A 170 7.43 -9.69 6.66
N PRO A 171 6.97 -10.06 5.45
CA PRO A 171 7.59 -11.00 4.52
C PRO A 171 8.85 -10.42 3.86
N MET A 172 9.88 -11.25 3.72
CA MET A 172 11.08 -10.95 2.93
C MET A 172 11.26 -12.04 1.87
N VAL A 173 11.42 -11.63 0.64
CA VAL A 173 11.47 -12.52 -0.53
C VAL A 173 12.83 -12.43 -1.19
N PHE A 174 13.44 -13.59 -1.42
CA PHE A 174 14.65 -13.74 -2.24
C PHE A 174 14.27 -14.44 -3.56
N LEU A 175 14.86 -13.99 -4.65
CA LEU A 175 14.79 -14.63 -5.97
C LEU A 175 16.18 -15.10 -6.34
N ASN A 176 16.33 -16.41 -6.56
CA ASN A 176 17.61 -17.04 -6.91
C ASN A 176 18.76 -16.67 -5.95
N GLY A 177 18.43 -16.48 -4.67
CA GLY A 177 19.37 -16.13 -3.61
C GLY A 177 19.56 -14.64 -3.36
N GLU A 178 19.13 -13.75 -4.27
CA GLU A 178 19.22 -12.29 -4.14
C GLU A 178 17.93 -11.69 -3.59
N LEU A 179 18.03 -10.59 -2.84
CA LEU A 179 16.86 -9.90 -2.28
C LEU A 179 15.96 -9.36 -3.41
N PHE A 180 14.76 -9.89 -3.51
CA PHE A 180 13.76 -9.48 -4.49
C PHE A 180 12.81 -8.39 -3.96
N GLY A 181 12.38 -8.52 -2.69
CA GLY A 181 11.48 -7.56 -2.10
C GLY A 181 11.20 -7.82 -0.61
N GLN A 182 10.62 -6.83 0.04
CA GLN A 182 10.27 -6.86 1.45
C GLN A 182 8.91 -6.19 1.65
N GLY A 183 8.12 -6.69 2.60
CA GLY A 183 6.78 -6.21 2.88
C GLY A 183 5.73 -6.79 1.92
N ARG A 184 4.51 -6.29 2.01
CA ARG A 184 3.39 -6.73 1.19
C ARG A 184 3.65 -6.47 -0.29
N MET A 185 3.38 -7.46 -1.13
CA MET A 185 3.42 -7.35 -2.59
C MET A 185 2.23 -8.13 -3.16
N GLU A 186 1.50 -7.52 -4.07
CA GLU A 186 0.43 -8.17 -4.82
C GLU A 186 0.97 -8.93 -6.03
N VAL A 187 0.18 -9.85 -6.57
CA VAL A 187 0.61 -10.72 -7.68
C VAL A 187 1.02 -9.94 -8.93
N ASP A 188 0.29 -8.89 -9.27
CA ASP A 188 0.57 -8.01 -10.41
C ASP A 188 1.87 -7.21 -10.23
N GLU A 189 2.15 -6.74 -9.01
CA GLU A 189 3.42 -6.08 -8.67
C GLU A 189 4.62 -7.03 -8.83
N ILE A 190 4.49 -8.28 -8.36
CA ILE A 190 5.52 -9.30 -8.49
C ILE A 190 5.78 -9.60 -9.97
N VAL A 191 4.72 -9.83 -10.75
CA VAL A 191 4.82 -10.11 -12.20
C VAL A 191 5.48 -8.95 -12.93
N LYS A 192 5.10 -7.72 -12.63
CA LYS A 192 5.68 -6.52 -13.25
C LYS A 192 7.18 -6.35 -12.96
N LYS A 193 7.64 -6.73 -11.78
CA LYS A 193 9.08 -6.74 -11.45
C LYS A 193 9.86 -7.78 -12.22
N LEU A 194 9.23 -8.89 -12.60
CA LEU A 194 9.86 -10.01 -13.31
C LEU A 194 9.85 -9.85 -14.83
N ASP A 195 8.82 -9.22 -15.36
CA ASP A 195 8.59 -9.10 -16.79
C ASP A 195 9.20 -7.82 -17.35
N THR A 196 10.42 -7.91 -17.84
CA THR A 196 11.15 -6.79 -18.45
C THR A 196 10.48 -6.19 -19.70
N GLY A 197 9.55 -6.93 -20.33
CA GLY A 197 8.76 -6.46 -21.48
C GLY A 197 7.41 -5.83 -21.11
N SER A 198 6.99 -5.90 -19.83
CA SER A 198 5.68 -5.43 -19.39
C SER A 198 5.48 -3.92 -19.60
N ALA A 199 6.51 -3.12 -19.34
CA ALA A 199 6.45 -1.67 -19.50
C ALA A 199 6.16 -1.24 -20.95
N ALA A 200 6.75 -1.92 -21.95
CA ALA A 200 6.51 -1.61 -23.36
C ALA A 200 5.12 -2.04 -23.82
N ARG A 201 4.64 -3.22 -23.36
CA ARG A 201 3.27 -3.68 -23.65
C ARG A 201 2.22 -2.80 -22.99
N ASP A 202 2.41 -2.44 -21.73
CA ASP A 202 1.55 -1.50 -21.01
C ASP A 202 1.52 -0.14 -21.72
N ALA A 203 2.68 0.36 -22.15
CA ALA A 203 2.75 1.61 -22.89
C ALA A 203 1.97 1.57 -24.20
N ALA A 204 2.09 0.48 -24.97
CA ALA A 204 1.34 0.30 -26.21
C ALA A 204 -0.17 0.22 -25.96
N LYS A 205 -0.61 -0.54 -24.96
CA LYS A 205 -2.01 -0.68 -24.57
C LYS A 205 -2.61 0.66 -24.10
N LEU A 206 -1.88 1.40 -23.27
CA LEU A 206 -2.31 2.70 -22.77
C LEU A 206 -2.35 3.74 -23.90
N GLY A 207 -1.34 3.76 -24.77
CA GLY A 207 -1.26 4.70 -25.90
C GLY A 207 -2.33 4.48 -26.97
N SER A 208 -2.96 3.29 -27.02
CA SER A 208 -4.04 2.96 -27.95
C SER A 208 -5.44 3.32 -27.42
N LYS A 209 -5.57 3.77 -26.17
CA LYS A 209 -6.87 4.14 -25.60
C LYS A 209 -7.43 5.41 -26.24
N ASP A 210 -8.72 5.39 -26.53
CA ASP A 210 -9.44 6.60 -26.95
C ASP A 210 -9.37 7.67 -25.84
N PRO A 211 -9.43 8.95 -26.20
CA PRO A 211 -9.41 10.06 -25.25
C PRO A 211 -10.54 9.96 -24.22
N PHE A 212 -10.22 10.28 -22.97
CA PHE A 212 -11.20 10.38 -21.89
C PHE A 212 -11.90 11.75 -21.89
N ASP A 213 -13.10 11.82 -21.36
CA ASP A 213 -13.72 13.10 -21.00
C ASP A 213 -13.10 13.63 -19.70
N VAL A 214 -12.90 12.74 -18.74
CA VAL A 214 -12.23 13.04 -17.46
C VAL A 214 -11.16 11.98 -17.20
N LEU A 215 -9.91 12.39 -17.10
CA LEU A 215 -8.81 11.55 -16.64
C LEU A 215 -8.36 11.99 -15.25
N ILE A 216 -8.42 11.07 -14.29
CA ILE A 216 -8.06 11.30 -12.90
C ILE A 216 -6.67 10.70 -12.66
N VAL A 217 -5.76 11.47 -12.08
CA VAL A 217 -4.40 11.05 -11.74
C VAL A 217 -4.24 10.97 -10.23
N GLY A 218 -4.17 9.75 -9.71
CA GLY A 218 -4.08 9.43 -8.29
C GLY A 218 -5.30 8.66 -7.78
N GLY A 219 -5.07 7.46 -7.22
CA GLY A 219 -6.10 6.51 -6.76
C GLY A 219 -6.44 6.60 -5.28
N GLY A 220 -6.05 7.69 -4.58
CA GLY A 220 -6.41 7.93 -3.17
C GLY A 220 -7.89 8.34 -3.00
N PRO A 221 -8.31 8.70 -1.77
CA PRO A 221 -9.71 9.08 -1.47
C PRO A 221 -10.26 10.18 -2.38
N ALA A 222 -9.45 11.20 -2.70
CA ALA A 222 -9.85 12.27 -3.61
C ALA A 222 -10.11 11.74 -5.04
N GLY A 223 -9.20 10.91 -5.56
CA GLY A 223 -9.33 10.35 -6.91
C GLY A 223 -10.48 9.36 -7.03
N ALA A 224 -10.68 8.50 -6.04
CA ALA A 224 -11.80 7.57 -6.00
C ALA A 224 -13.15 8.31 -5.97
N ALA A 225 -13.26 9.35 -5.14
CA ALA A 225 -14.46 10.19 -5.10
C ALA A 225 -14.70 10.90 -6.45
N ALA A 226 -13.64 11.48 -7.05
CA ALA A 226 -13.73 12.12 -8.35
C ALA A 226 -14.21 11.12 -9.43
N ALA A 227 -13.66 9.90 -9.43
CA ALA A 227 -14.05 8.85 -10.38
C ALA A 227 -15.53 8.48 -10.27
N VAL A 228 -16.01 8.25 -9.05
CA VAL A 228 -17.43 7.93 -8.80
C VAL A 228 -18.34 9.09 -9.26
N TYR A 229 -17.98 10.33 -8.93
CA TYR A 229 -18.81 11.49 -9.28
C TYR A 229 -18.79 11.78 -10.79
N ALA A 230 -17.71 11.57 -11.49
CA ALA A 230 -17.61 11.71 -12.94
C ALA A 230 -18.37 10.59 -13.65
N ALA A 231 -18.09 9.33 -13.34
CA ALA A 231 -18.71 8.18 -14.01
C ALA A 231 -20.22 8.13 -13.83
N ARG A 232 -20.76 8.53 -12.68
CA ARG A 232 -22.22 8.63 -12.45
C ARG A 232 -22.94 9.62 -13.35
N LYS A 233 -22.21 10.50 -14.03
CA LYS A 233 -22.78 11.41 -15.03
C LYS A 233 -22.76 10.82 -16.45
N GLY A 234 -22.32 9.57 -16.60
CA GLY A 234 -22.24 8.88 -17.89
C GLY A 234 -21.13 9.40 -18.81
N ILE A 235 -20.12 10.11 -18.27
CA ILE A 235 -18.97 10.59 -19.03
C ILE A 235 -17.83 9.58 -18.97
N ARG A 236 -17.07 9.45 -20.06
CA ARG A 236 -15.95 8.53 -20.16
C ARG A 236 -14.86 8.90 -19.17
N THR A 237 -14.69 8.07 -18.13
CA THR A 237 -13.83 8.35 -17.00
C THR A 237 -12.69 7.36 -16.91
N GLY A 238 -11.43 7.85 -16.87
CA GLY A 238 -10.23 7.09 -16.57
C GLY A 238 -9.67 7.46 -15.21
N LEU A 239 -9.12 6.48 -14.51
CA LEU A 239 -8.42 6.65 -13.23
C LEU A 239 -7.04 6.00 -13.32
N LEU A 240 -5.99 6.81 -13.26
CA LEU A 240 -4.60 6.39 -13.27
C LEU A 240 -4.05 6.39 -11.84
N ALA A 241 -3.49 5.29 -11.37
CA ALA A 241 -2.96 5.18 -10.02
C ALA A 241 -1.67 4.34 -9.96
N GLU A 242 -0.72 4.74 -9.13
CA GLU A 242 0.37 3.85 -8.72
C GLU A 242 -0.17 2.73 -7.83
N ARG A 243 -1.08 3.09 -6.92
CA ARG A 243 -1.71 2.21 -5.95
C ARG A 243 -3.09 2.75 -5.58
N MET A 244 -4.12 1.91 -5.69
CA MET A 244 -5.45 2.27 -5.20
C MET A 244 -5.44 2.45 -3.68
N GLY A 245 -6.19 3.44 -3.20
CA GLY A 245 -6.16 3.88 -1.79
C GLY A 245 -5.05 4.87 -1.47
N GLY A 246 -3.99 4.95 -2.29
CA GLY A 246 -2.87 5.88 -2.06
C GLY A 246 -2.25 5.72 -0.67
N GLN A 247 -1.91 6.84 -0.02
CA GLN A 247 -1.30 6.86 1.31
C GLN A 247 -2.24 6.33 2.42
N THR A 248 -3.55 6.31 2.20
CA THR A 248 -4.52 5.73 3.16
C THR A 248 -4.21 4.26 3.47
N MET A 249 -3.66 3.52 2.50
CA MET A 249 -3.21 2.12 2.69
C MET A 249 -2.23 1.95 3.86
N ASP A 250 -1.50 2.98 4.22
CA ASP A 250 -0.47 2.93 5.26
C ASP A 250 -1.02 3.27 6.66
N THR A 251 -2.33 3.51 6.79
CA THR A 251 -3.00 3.86 8.05
C THR A 251 -3.53 2.62 8.76
N MET A 252 -3.19 2.44 10.03
CA MET A 252 -3.59 1.24 10.81
C MET A 252 -5.01 1.32 11.36
N SER A 253 -5.47 2.52 11.75
CA SER A 253 -6.82 2.75 12.26
C SER A 253 -7.39 4.04 11.70
N ILE A 254 -8.65 4.01 11.30
CA ILE A 254 -9.43 5.15 10.81
C ILE A 254 -10.75 5.17 11.58
N GLU A 255 -10.90 6.14 12.49
CA GLU A 255 -12.08 6.31 13.34
C GLU A 255 -12.79 7.65 13.09
N ASN A 256 -12.18 8.52 12.28
CA ASN A 256 -12.65 9.89 12.03
C ASN A 256 -13.31 10.06 10.66
N PHE A 257 -13.60 8.97 9.93
CA PHE A 257 -14.35 9.04 8.68
C PHE A 257 -15.85 8.85 8.95
N ILE A 258 -16.63 9.92 8.74
CA ILE A 258 -18.07 9.94 9.04
C ILE A 258 -18.81 8.79 8.35
N SER A 259 -19.68 8.10 9.07
CA SER A 259 -20.45 6.90 8.72
C SER A 259 -19.67 5.57 8.75
N VAL A 260 -18.38 5.59 9.01
CA VAL A 260 -17.58 4.40 9.28
C VAL A 260 -17.06 4.51 10.71
N LEU A 261 -17.55 3.65 11.62
CA LEU A 261 -17.22 3.72 13.04
C LEU A 261 -15.73 3.45 13.29
N GLU A 262 -15.21 2.40 12.64
CA GLU A 262 -13.82 1.98 12.72
C GLU A 262 -13.47 1.17 11.46
N THR A 263 -12.30 1.41 10.91
CA THR A 263 -11.72 0.61 9.81
C THR A 263 -10.20 0.76 9.80
N ASP A 264 -9.53 -0.02 8.96
CA ASP A 264 -8.11 0.18 8.64
C ASP A 264 -7.94 0.69 7.20
N GLY A 265 -6.75 1.20 6.89
CA GLY A 265 -6.44 1.75 5.57
C GLY A 265 -6.66 0.76 4.43
N PRO A 266 -6.14 -0.48 4.50
CA PRO A 266 -6.37 -1.49 3.46
C PRO A 266 -7.84 -1.80 3.21
N LYS A 267 -8.66 -1.97 4.25
CA LYS A 267 -10.11 -2.21 4.09
C LYS A 267 -10.81 -1.00 3.49
N PHE A 268 -10.46 0.20 3.95
CA PHE A 268 -11.03 1.44 3.42
C PHE A 268 -10.67 1.63 1.95
N ALA A 269 -9.41 1.40 1.57
CA ALA A 269 -8.94 1.46 0.19
C ALA A 269 -9.65 0.44 -0.71
N ALA A 270 -9.83 -0.80 -0.24
CA ALA A 270 -10.58 -1.82 -0.96
C ALA A 270 -12.05 -1.41 -1.18
N ALA A 271 -12.69 -0.77 -0.20
CA ALA A 271 -14.05 -0.26 -0.33
C ALA A 271 -14.14 0.88 -1.36
N LEU A 272 -13.16 1.80 -1.38
CA LEU A 272 -13.06 2.86 -2.40
C LEU A 272 -12.92 2.29 -3.81
N GLU A 273 -12.05 1.31 -4.00
CA GLU A 273 -11.82 0.64 -5.27
C GLU A 273 -13.08 -0.10 -5.75
N GLN A 274 -13.72 -0.87 -4.87
CA GLN A 274 -14.98 -1.56 -5.18
C GLN A 274 -16.09 -0.57 -5.55
N HIS A 275 -16.14 0.59 -4.89
CA HIS A 275 -17.12 1.62 -5.21
C HIS A 275 -16.85 2.23 -6.60
N ALA A 276 -15.60 2.52 -6.95
CA ALA A 276 -15.24 3.00 -8.28
C ALA A 276 -15.54 1.96 -9.36
N LYS A 277 -15.22 0.69 -9.14
CA LYS A 277 -15.50 -0.44 -10.05
C LYS A 277 -16.98 -0.71 -10.27
N ARG A 278 -17.86 -0.23 -9.40
CA ARG A 278 -19.31 -0.35 -9.59
C ARG A 278 -19.82 0.46 -10.78
N TYR A 279 -19.08 1.48 -11.18
CA TYR A 279 -19.35 2.32 -12.33
C TYR A 279 -18.34 2.01 -13.43
N ASP A 280 -18.66 2.44 -14.66
CA ASP A 280 -17.79 2.24 -15.82
C ASP A 280 -16.57 3.20 -15.77
N VAL A 281 -15.65 2.92 -14.83
CA VAL A 281 -14.38 3.63 -14.67
C VAL A 281 -13.26 2.75 -15.19
N ASP A 282 -12.50 3.25 -16.17
CA ASP A 282 -11.31 2.58 -16.66
C ASP A 282 -10.14 2.81 -15.66
N ILE A 283 -9.93 1.83 -14.77
CA ILE A 283 -8.90 1.92 -13.71
C ILE A 283 -7.59 1.34 -14.25
N MET A 284 -6.53 2.17 -14.26
CA MET A 284 -5.19 1.84 -14.72
C MET A 284 -4.22 1.87 -13.53
N ASN A 285 -4.03 0.72 -12.91
CA ASN A 285 -3.13 0.54 -11.74
C ASN A 285 -1.66 0.44 -12.17
N LEU A 286 -0.76 0.61 -11.20
CA LEU A 286 0.70 0.52 -11.33
C LEU A 286 1.27 1.47 -12.41
N GLN A 287 0.60 2.60 -12.60
CA GLN A 287 0.99 3.63 -13.56
C GLN A 287 1.34 4.93 -12.85
N ARG A 288 2.45 5.55 -13.24
CA ARG A 288 2.91 6.82 -12.70
C ARG A 288 2.99 7.88 -13.77
N ALA A 289 2.32 9.01 -13.51
CA ALA A 289 2.41 10.19 -14.36
C ALA A 289 3.76 10.90 -14.18
N SER A 290 4.37 11.32 -15.28
CA SER A 290 5.67 12.01 -15.31
C SER A 290 5.61 13.41 -15.91
N LYS A 291 4.59 13.72 -16.73
CA LYS A 291 4.44 15.04 -17.35
C LYS A 291 2.97 15.32 -17.69
N LEU A 292 2.55 16.55 -17.43
CA LEU A 292 1.29 17.11 -17.91
C LEU A 292 1.60 17.95 -19.16
N VAL A 293 0.89 17.67 -20.25
CA VAL A 293 1.01 18.38 -21.53
C VAL A 293 -0.26 19.19 -21.74
N PRO A 294 -0.20 20.51 -21.77
CA PRO A 294 -1.35 21.37 -22.06
C PRO A 294 -2.05 21.00 -23.37
N ALA A 295 -3.32 21.34 -23.48
CA ALA A 295 -4.10 21.06 -24.67
C ALA A 295 -3.45 21.65 -25.93
N GLY A 296 -3.31 20.81 -26.95
CA GLY A 296 -2.84 21.20 -28.28
C GLY A 296 -3.98 21.69 -29.19
N SER A 297 -3.74 21.65 -30.48
CA SER A 297 -4.73 22.03 -31.50
C SER A 297 -5.94 21.08 -31.55
N ASP A 298 -5.79 19.87 -31.00
CA ASP A 298 -6.88 18.87 -30.85
C ASP A 298 -7.78 19.14 -29.63
N GLY A 299 -7.45 20.14 -28.80
CA GLY A 299 -8.19 20.49 -27.60
C GLY A 299 -8.04 19.47 -26.45
N LEU A 300 -7.10 18.51 -26.58
CA LEU A 300 -6.90 17.45 -25.60
C LEU A 300 -5.65 17.68 -24.74
N ILE A 301 -5.81 17.48 -23.44
CA ILE A 301 -4.72 17.53 -22.46
C ILE A 301 -4.06 16.15 -22.45
N GLY A 302 -2.72 16.12 -22.48
CA GLY A 302 -1.94 14.89 -22.40
C GLY A 302 -1.42 14.64 -20.98
N VAL A 303 -1.50 13.39 -20.52
CA VAL A 303 -0.80 12.90 -19.33
C VAL A 303 0.22 11.85 -19.78
N GLN A 304 1.48 12.19 -19.75
CA GLN A 304 2.58 11.29 -20.07
C GLN A 304 2.99 10.50 -18.82
N MET A 305 3.23 9.21 -18.99
CA MET A 305 3.64 8.30 -17.93
C MET A 305 5.13 7.97 -18.00
N GLU A 306 5.69 7.44 -16.91
CA GLU A 306 7.11 7.03 -16.84
C GLU A 306 7.47 5.95 -17.87
N ASN A 307 6.53 5.09 -18.26
CA ASN A 307 6.73 4.08 -19.31
C ASN A 307 6.69 4.66 -20.75
N GLY A 308 6.54 5.99 -20.90
CA GLY A 308 6.53 6.70 -22.18
C GLY A 308 5.16 6.81 -22.85
N ALA A 309 4.13 6.12 -22.40
CA ALA A 309 2.78 6.26 -22.94
C ALA A 309 2.18 7.62 -22.59
N THR A 310 1.26 8.09 -23.42
CA THR A 310 0.51 9.32 -23.19
C THR A 310 -0.98 9.06 -23.31
N LEU A 311 -1.72 9.32 -22.25
CA LEU A 311 -3.18 9.35 -22.26
C LEU A 311 -3.67 10.73 -22.61
N LYS A 312 -4.74 10.82 -23.39
CA LYS A 312 -5.39 12.07 -23.77
C LYS A 312 -6.75 12.22 -23.10
N SER A 313 -7.08 13.43 -22.70
CA SER A 313 -8.37 13.73 -22.06
C SER A 313 -8.81 15.17 -22.33
N ARG A 314 -10.14 15.38 -22.31
CA ARG A 314 -10.72 16.73 -22.38
C ARG A 314 -10.53 17.51 -21.08
N THR A 315 -10.57 16.82 -19.94
CA THR A 315 -10.28 17.40 -18.61
C THR A 315 -9.42 16.43 -17.79
N VAL A 316 -8.60 16.98 -16.89
CA VAL A 316 -7.74 16.20 -15.99
C VAL A 316 -8.01 16.62 -14.55
N ILE A 317 -8.09 15.66 -13.64
CA ILE A 317 -8.15 15.88 -12.19
C ILE A 317 -6.90 15.30 -11.54
N LEU A 318 -6.09 16.16 -10.93
CA LEU A 318 -4.86 15.79 -10.24
C LEU A 318 -5.16 15.54 -8.76
N SER A 319 -4.99 14.30 -8.31
CA SER A 319 -5.23 13.86 -6.93
C SER A 319 -4.10 12.98 -6.41
N THR A 320 -2.86 13.36 -6.75
CA THR A 320 -1.63 12.60 -6.47
C THR A 320 -1.22 12.61 -5.00
N GLY A 321 -1.92 13.38 -4.15
CA GLY A 321 -1.70 13.42 -2.71
C GLY A 321 -0.39 14.07 -2.31
N ALA A 322 0.03 13.76 -1.09
CA ALA A 322 1.29 14.22 -0.52
C ALA A 322 1.93 13.08 0.27
N ARG A 323 3.22 13.17 0.53
CA ARG A 323 3.95 12.23 1.38
C ARG A 323 4.56 12.93 2.58
N TRP A 324 4.62 12.24 3.70
CA TRP A 324 5.29 12.73 4.89
C TRP A 324 6.79 12.83 4.66
N ARG A 325 7.39 13.89 5.18
CA ARG A 325 8.84 14.01 5.23
C ARG A 325 9.35 13.17 6.39
N GLU A 326 10.33 12.31 6.12
CA GLU A 326 10.98 11.46 7.09
C GLU A 326 12.18 12.17 7.73
N VAL A 327 12.47 11.85 9.00
CA VAL A 327 13.68 12.31 9.68
C VAL A 327 14.90 11.53 9.18
N ASN A 328 14.67 10.29 8.71
CA ASN A 328 15.66 9.34 8.22
C ASN A 328 16.69 8.93 9.28
N VAL A 329 16.21 8.60 10.48
CA VAL A 329 17.03 8.08 11.57
C VAL A 329 16.73 6.59 11.83
N PRO A 330 17.68 5.83 12.44
CA PRO A 330 17.41 4.46 12.91
C PRO A 330 16.14 4.41 13.76
N GLY A 331 15.35 3.33 13.61
CA GLY A 331 14.09 3.11 14.30
C GLY A 331 12.87 3.79 13.67
N GLU A 332 13.01 4.85 12.87
CA GLU A 332 11.85 5.54 12.28
C GLU A 332 10.99 4.60 11.40
N LYS A 333 11.62 3.85 10.50
CA LYS A 333 10.92 2.90 9.63
C LYS A 333 10.49 1.64 10.36
N GLU A 334 11.32 1.16 11.28
CA GLU A 334 11.07 -0.06 12.05
C GLU A 334 9.81 0.08 12.93
N PHE A 335 9.66 1.24 13.58
CA PHE A 335 8.56 1.51 14.49
C PHE A 335 7.41 2.32 13.86
N ARG A 336 7.39 2.49 12.54
CA ARG A 336 6.25 3.09 11.83
C ARG A 336 4.97 2.29 12.14
N ASN A 337 3.91 2.98 12.57
CA ASN A 337 2.66 2.40 13.07
C ASN A 337 2.81 1.50 14.32
N LYS A 338 3.97 1.54 14.98
CA LYS A 338 4.26 0.83 16.23
C LYS A 338 4.79 1.79 17.31
N GLY A 339 4.35 3.02 17.24
CA GLY A 339 4.77 4.12 18.09
C GLY A 339 5.33 5.32 17.31
N VAL A 340 5.80 5.17 16.07
CA VAL A 340 6.09 6.29 15.17
C VAL A 340 4.87 6.60 14.32
N ALA A 341 4.40 7.84 14.39
CA ALA A 341 3.20 8.36 13.73
C ALA A 341 3.49 9.67 13.00
N TYR A 342 2.65 10.02 12.03
CA TYR A 342 2.78 11.22 11.21
C TYR A 342 1.52 12.10 11.23
N CYS A 343 0.40 11.61 11.75
CA CYS A 343 -0.87 12.33 11.81
C CYS A 343 -1.35 12.45 13.27
N PRO A 344 -1.20 13.61 13.93
CA PRO A 344 -1.65 13.81 15.30
C PRO A 344 -3.16 13.59 15.46
N HIS A 345 -3.96 14.10 14.51
CA HIS A 345 -5.42 13.96 14.53
C HIS A 345 -5.91 12.52 14.31
N CYS A 346 -5.09 11.68 13.63
CA CYS A 346 -5.43 10.28 13.37
C CYS A 346 -5.01 9.39 14.55
N ASP A 347 -3.75 9.55 14.99
CA ASP A 347 -3.09 8.61 15.90
C ASP A 347 -3.04 9.11 17.34
N GLY A 348 -3.23 10.42 17.58
CA GLY A 348 -3.15 11.03 18.91
C GLY A 348 -3.99 10.31 19.98
N PRO A 349 -5.25 9.94 19.71
CA PRO A 349 -6.09 9.22 20.67
C PRO A 349 -5.49 7.89 21.17
N LEU A 350 -4.67 7.19 20.35
CA LEU A 350 -3.99 5.94 20.70
C LEU A 350 -2.92 6.11 21.79
N PHE A 351 -2.49 7.36 22.02
CA PHE A 351 -1.46 7.72 22.99
C PHE A 351 -2.03 8.42 24.23
N LYS A 352 -3.33 8.30 24.48
CA LYS A 352 -3.99 8.91 25.64
C LYS A 352 -3.27 8.56 26.95
N GLY A 353 -2.85 9.59 27.69
CA GLY A 353 -2.15 9.47 28.96
C GLY A 353 -0.68 9.04 28.89
N LYS A 354 -0.15 8.72 27.69
CA LYS A 354 1.25 8.33 27.46
C LYS A 354 2.16 9.54 27.33
N ARG A 355 3.47 9.29 27.27
CA ARG A 355 4.50 10.31 26.97
C ARG A 355 4.85 10.19 25.49
N VAL A 356 4.88 11.33 24.78
CA VAL A 356 5.21 11.34 23.35
C VAL A 356 6.23 12.42 23.02
N ALA A 357 6.94 12.24 21.90
CA ALA A 357 7.73 13.30 21.28
C ALA A 357 7.03 13.84 20.04
N VAL A 358 7.25 15.11 19.74
CA VAL A 358 6.95 15.75 18.45
C VAL A 358 8.26 16.26 17.88
N ILE A 359 8.61 15.84 16.66
CA ILE A 359 9.78 16.30 15.93
C ILE A 359 9.35 17.39 14.95
N GLY A 360 9.86 18.63 15.15
CA GLY A 360 9.59 19.80 14.31
C GLY A 360 9.00 20.96 15.07
N GLY A 361 9.52 22.15 14.87
CA GLY A 361 9.14 23.40 15.53
C GLY A 361 8.54 24.46 14.61
N GLY A 362 8.04 24.07 13.43
CA GLY A 362 7.19 24.90 12.57
C GLY A 362 5.73 24.86 13.01
N ASN A 363 4.82 25.55 12.27
CA ASN A 363 3.40 25.59 12.60
C ASN A 363 2.83 24.19 12.85
N SER A 364 3.02 23.25 11.92
CA SER A 364 2.48 21.88 12.04
C SER A 364 2.96 21.16 13.30
N GLY A 365 4.26 21.29 13.66
CA GLY A 365 4.80 20.63 14.84
C GLY A 365 4.32 21.26 16.14
N VAL A 366 4.21 22.60 16.18
CA VAL A 366 3.71 23.32 17.35
C VAL A 366 2.21 23.08 17.54
N GLU A 367 1.40 23.11 16.48
CA GLU A 367 -0.02 22.76 16.51
C GLU A 367 -0.22 21.32 16.98
N ALA A 368 0.55 20.37 16.41
CA ALA A 368 0.53 18.98 16.84
C ALA A 368 0.85 18.81 18.34
N ALA A 369 1.87 19.52 18.83
CA ALA A 369 2.24 19.46 20.24
C ALA A 369 1.16 20.05 21.16
N ILE A 370 0.47 21.11 20.72
CA ILE A 370 -0.66 21.71 21.46
C ILE A 370 -1.86 20.74 21.50
N ASP A 371 -2.20 20.15 20.35
CA ASP A 371 -3.29 19.18 20.22
C ASP A 371 -3.04 17.94 21.09
N LEU A 372 -1.87 17.34 20.94
CA LEU A 372 -1.46 16.17 21.72
C LEU A 372 -1.41 16.47 23.23
N ALA A 373 -0.98 17.66 23.65
CA ALA A 373 -0.93 18.03 25.07
C ALA A 373 -2.31 17.99 25.76
N GLY A 374 -3.41 18.09 25.00
CA GLY A 374 -4.78 17.89 25.48
C GLY A 374 -5.19 16.42 25.66
N ILE A 375 -4.41 15.48 25.14
CA ILE A 375 -4.76 14.06 25.05
C ILE A 375 -3.79 13.20 25.86
N VAL A 376 -2.48 13.47 25.73
CA VAL A 376 -1.40 12.66 26.29
C VAL A 376 -0.94 13.18 27.66
N GLY A 377 -0.18 12.36 28.39
CA GLY A 377 0.38 12.73 29.69
C GLY A 377 1.49 13.77 29.59
N HIS A 378 2.36 13.68 28.59
CA HIS A 378 3.48 14.61 28.38
C HIS A 378 3.91 14.67 26.93
N VAL A 379 4.26 15.86 26.45
CA VAL A 379 4.82 16.10 25.11
C VAL A 379 6.25 16.63 25.22
N THR A 380 7.17 16.01 24.51
CA THR A 380 8.55 16.49 24.31
C THR A 380 8.68 16.99 22.87
N LEU A 381 8.77 18.31 22.66
CA LEU A 381 8.99 18.87 21.32
C LEU A 381 10.48 19.05 21.05
N LEU A 382 10.94 18.47 19.93
CA LEU A 382 12.32 18.55 19.46
C LEU A 382 12.39 19.42 18.20
N GLU A 383 13.11 20.56 18.26
CA GLU A 383 13.38 21.43 17.12
C GLU A 383 14.87 21.45 16.80
N PHE A 384 15.21 21.21 15.54
CA PHE A 384 16.60 21.22 15.06
C PHE A 384 17.22 22.62 15.08
N GLY A 385 16.43 23.67 14.86
CA GLY A 385 16.86 25.07 14.88
C GLY A 385 17.04 25.60 16.29
N ASP A 386 17.54 26.82 16.36
CA ASP A 386 17.76 27.57 17.60
C ASP A 386 16.50 28.28 18.13
N ALA A 387 15.41 28.27 17.33
CA ALA A 387 14.12 28.85 17.68
C ALA A 387 12.97 28.09 17.02
N LEU A 388 11.78 28.16 17.62
CA LEU A 388 10.53 27.74 16.99
C LEU A 388 10.18 28.70 15.86
N ARG A 389 9.78 28.16 14.71
CA ARG A 389 9.42 28.91 13.50
C ARG A 389 7.91 29.03 13.30
N ALA A 390 7.13 28.62 14.28
CA ALA A 390 5.69 28.76 14.28
C ALA A 390 5.26 30.20 14.57
N ASP A 391 4.01 30.51 14.27
CA ASP A 391 3.40 31.80 14.56
C ASP A 391 3.47 32.13 16.08
N ALA A 392 3.72 33.37 16.39
CA ALA A 392 3.96 33.82 17.77
C ALA A 392 2.82 33.43 18.75
N VAL A 393 1.57 33.43 18.27
CA VAL A 393 0.41 33.03 19.06
C VAL A 393 0.46 31.54 19.42
N LEU A 394 0.87 30.68 18.50
CA LEU A 394 1.02 29.24 18.71
C LEU A 394 2.18 28.95 19.66
N VAL A 395 3.31 29.61 19.48
CA VAL A 395 4.49 29.48 20.35
C VAL A 395 4.14 29.92 21.78
N SER A 396 3.39 31.00 21.93
CA SER A 396 2.92 31.51 23.25
C SER A 396 1.98 30.51 23.92
N LYS A 397 1.03 29.94 23.16
CA LYS A 397 0.12 28.88 23.63
C LYS A 397 0.88 27.64 24.06
N LEU A 398 1.79 27.15 23.24
CA LEU A 398 2.61 25.94 23.55
C LEU A 398 3.37 26.12 24.88
N LYS A 399 4.06 27.26 25.03
CA LYS A 399 4.83 27.60 26.25
C LYS A 399 3.98 27.72 27.53
N SER A 400 2.69 27.95 27.40
CA SER A 400 1.77 28.04 28.55
C SER A 400 1.31 26.65 29.05
N LEU A 401 1.59 25.58 28.34
CA LEU A 401 1.14 24.22 28.67
C LEU A 401 2.12 23.55 29.66
N PRO A 402 1.65 23.13 30.86
CA PRO A 402 2.54 22.62 31.92
C PRO A 402 3.10 21.21 31.60
N ASN A 403 2.49 20.48 30.70
CA ASN A 403 2.90 19.13 30.30
C ASN A 403 3.71 19.08 28.98
N VAL A 404 4.30 20.20 28.57
CA VAL A 404 5.12 20.30 27.37
C VAL A 404 6.56 20.71 27.72
N ALA A 405 7.53 19.92 27.26
CA ALA A 405 8.95 20.25 27.29
C ALA A 405 9.43 20.59 25.88
N ILE A 406 10.22 21.65 25.73
CA ILE A 406 10.74 22.13 24.44
C ILE A 406 12.25 22.04 24.45
N HIS A 407 12.81 21.34 23.47
CA HIS A 407 14.25 21.27 23.23
C HIS A 407 14.57 21.89 21.86
N LEU A 408 15.25 23.01 21.89
CA LEU A 408 15.81 23.67 20.72
C LEU A 408 17.20 23.10 20.42
N GLN A 409 17.67 23.29 19.18
CA GLN A 409 18.96 22.76 18.70
C GLN A 409 19.09 21.23 18.90
N ALA A 410 17.95 20.53 18.92
CA ALA A 410 17.86 19.10 19.18
C ALA A 410 17.89 18.32 17.84
N GLN A 411 19.01 17.71 17.54
CA GLN A 411 19.15 16.83 16.38
C GLN A 411 18.73 15.42 16.78
N THR A 412 17.56 14.96 16.36
CA THR A 412 17.15 13.57 16.53
C THR A 412 18.15 12.64 15.86
N THR A 413 18.61 11.62 16.57
CA THR A 413 19.61 10.66 16.08
C THR A 413 19.11 9.24 16.00
N GLU A 414 18.12 8.87 16.83
CA GLU A 414 17.59 7.51 16.88
C GLU A 414 16.24 7.48 17.57
N ILE A 415 15.34 6.60 17.12
CA ILE A 415 14.12 6.22 17.83
C ILE A 415 14.33 4.80 18.32
N THR A 416 14.25 4.60 19.63
CA THR A 416 14.49 3.30 20.25
C THR A 416 13.19 2.56 20.53
N GLY A 417 13.26 1.24 20.61
CA GLY A 417 12.10 0.42 20.93
C GLY A 417 12.46 -0.91 21.59
N SER A 418 11.47 -1.52 22.20
CA SER A 418 11.55 -2.84 22.83
C SER A 418 10.23 -3.57 22.64
N GLY A 419 10.27 -4.89 22.41
CA GLY A 419 9.05 -5.68 22.21
C GLY A 419 8.24 -5.28 20.97
N GLY A 420 8.90 -4.65 19.96
CA GLY A 420 8.25 -4.24 18.72
C GLY A 420 7.54 -2.88 18.76
N THR A 421 7.66 -2.12 19.84
CA THR A 421 7.07 -0.78 20.01
C THR A 421 8.11 0.24 20.47
N VAL A 422 7.84 1.54 20.22
CA VAL A 422 8.70 2.65 20.68
C VAL A 422 8.77 2.67 22.21
N ASN A 423 9.98 2.86 22.75
CA ASN A 423 10.22 3.08 24.16
C ASN A 423 11.07 4.33 24.46
N GLY A 424 11.55 5.04 23.43
CA GLY A 424 12.33 6.25 23.63
C GLY A 424 12.80 6.92 22.36
N ILE A 425 13.43 8.09 22.53
CA ILE A 425 14.06 8.87 21.47
C ILE A 425 15.39 9.44 21.95
N SER A 426 16.41 9.36 21.10
CA SER A 426 17.72 9.94 21.32
C SER A 426 17.94 11.14 20.43
N PHE A 427 18.57 12.18 20.96
CA PHE A 427 18.96 13.37 20.21
C PHE A 427 20.28 13.95 20.74
N THR A 428 20.96 14.68 19.88
CA THR A 428 22.15 15.46 20.23
C THR A 428 21.75 16.92 20.39
N ASP A 429 22.06 17.52 21.52
CA ASP A 429 22.01 18.96 21.72
C ASP A 429 23.16 19.59 20.90
N ARG A 430 22.82 20.32 19.85
CA ARG A 430 23.80 20.88 18.89
C ARG A 430 24.62 22.03 19.46
N ALA A 431 24.18 22.65 20.55
CA ALA A 431 24.92 23.72 21.22
C ALA A 431 26.04 23.16 22.09
N SER A 432 25.77 22.10 22.84
CA SER A 432 26.72 21.50 23.78
C SER A 432 27.43 20.25 23.22
N GLY A 433 26.87 19.61 22.19
CA GLY A 433 27.33 18.31 21.71
C GLY A 433 26.88 17.12 22.58
N GLU A 434 26.10 17.38 23.63
CA GLU A 434 25.63 16.37 24.59
C GLU A 434 24.57 15.47 23.93
N LYS A 435 24.72 14.16 24.11
CA LYS A 435 23.70 13.17 23.71
C LYS A 435 22.69 13.00 24.84
N LYS A 436 21.42 13.13 24.51
CA LYS A 436 20.27 13.01 25.43
C LYS A 436 19.35 11.89 24.97
N HIS A 437 18.71 11.25 25.93
CA HIS A 437 17.69 10.23 25.69
C HIS A 437 16.45 10.54 26.52
N VAL A 438 15.28 10.36 25.93
CA VAL A 438 13.98 10.55 26.59
C VAL A 438 13.17 9.28 26.44
N GLU A 439 12.75 8.70 27.57
CA GLU A 439 11.81 7.56 27.59
C GLU A 439 10.39 8.05 27.28
N LEU A 440 9.74 7.40 26.30
CA LEU A 440 8.39 7.74 25.84
C LEU A 440 7.82 6.59 25.01
N GLU A 441 6.50 6.62 24.76
CA GLU A 441 5.81 5.54 24.07
C GLU A 441 5.33 5.90 22.65
N GLY A 442 5.63 7.13 22.19
CA GLY A 442 5.26 7.55 20.84
C GLY A 442 6.06 8.72 20.31
N VAL A 443 6.27 8.75 19.00
CA VAL A 443 6.99 9.82 18.28
C VAL A 443 6.14 10.27 17.10
N PHE A 444 5.81 11.55 17.07
CA PHE A 444 5.09 12.22 15.97
C PHE A 444 6.08 13.02 15.11
N VAL A 445 6.26 12.64 13.87
CA VAL A 445 7.16 13.32 12.94
C VAL A 445 6.38 14.42 12.21
N GLN A 446 6.70 15.70 12.51
CA GLN A 446 5.98 16.88 12.05
C GLN A 446 6.91 17.90 11.36
N ILE A 447 7.74 17.39 10.43
CA ILE A 447 8.70 18.22 9.67
C ILE A 447 8.21 18.57 8.26
N GLY A 448 6.91 18.46 8.05
CA GLY A 448 6.19 18.89 6.87
C GLY A 448 5.77 17.76 5.94
N LEU A 449 4.88 18.13 5.02
CA LEU A 449 4.43 17.32 3.90
C LEU A 449 5.17 17.73 2.62
N VAL A 450 5.34 16.77 1.73
CA VAL A 450 5.86 17.01 0.38
C VAL A 450 4.75 16.65 -0.61
N PRO A 451 4.11 17.64 -1.25
CA PRO A 451 3.10 17.39 -2.27
C PRO A 451 3.70 16.60 -3.44
N ASN A 452 2.96 15.62 -3.97
CA ASN A 452 3.40 14.85 -5.13
C ASN A 452 3.11 15.63 -6.44
N ALA A 453 3.69 16.82 -6.55
CA ALA A 453 3.48 17.78 -7.63
C ALA A 453 4.79 18.23 -8.30
N GLU A 454 5.93 17.63 -7.99
CA GLU A 454 7.23 18.04 -8.54
C GLU A 454 7.26 17.98 -10.08
N TRP A 455 6.59 16.99 -10.65
CA TRP A 455 6.49 16.77 -12.10
C TRP A 455 5.62 17.81 -12.83
N LEU A 456 4.91 18.67 -12.08
CA LEU A 456 4.05 19.73 -12.59
C LEU A 456 4.73 21.11 -12.61
N ARG A 457 5.98 21.20 -12.14
CA ARG A 457 6.73 22.47 -12.13
C ARG A 457 6.85 23.04 -13.54
N GLY A 458 6.57 24.34 -13.67
CA GLY A 458 6.58 25.04 -14.95
C GLY A 458 5.34 24.79 -15.83
N THR A 459 4.43 23.90 -15.43
CA THR A 459 3.16 23.67 -16.14
C THR A 459 1.99 24.26 -15.37
N LEU A 460 1.98 24.15 -14.03
CA LEU A 460 0.94 24.68 -13.15
C LEU A 460 1.52 25.68 -12.15
N GLU A 461 0.67 26.56 -11.66
CA GLU A 461 1.00 27.39 -10.51
C GLU A 461 1.07 26.56 -9.25
N LEU A 462 2.22 26.59 -8.57
CA LEU A 462 2.48 25.92 -7.32
C LEU A 462 2.74 26.93 -6.20
N SER A 463 2.31 26.62 -4.98
CA SER A 463 2.63 27.42 -3.80
C SER A 463 4.14 27.35 -3.48
N LYS A 464 4.61 28.21 -2.58
CA LYS A 464 6.00 28.13 -2.06
C LYS A 464 6.36 26.78 -1.42
N HIS A 465 5.34 25.99 -1.03
CA HIS A 465 5.49 24.65 -0.45
C HIS A 465 5.38 23.54 -1.49
N GLY A 466 5.16 23.88 -2.77
CA GLY A 466 5.03 22.93 -3.88
C GLY A 466 3.63 22.37 -4.07
N GLU A 467 2.61 22.89 -3.37
CA GLU A 467 1.21 22.47 -3.52
C GLU A 467 0.60 23.11 -4.78
N ILE A 468 -0.35 22.41 -5.41
CA ILE A 468 -1.09 22.95 -6.56
C ILE A 468 -2.06 24.02 -6.04
N VAL A 469 -1.95 25.24 -6.58
CA VAL A 469 -2.88 26.32 -6.30
C VAL A 469 -4.21 26.05 -6.99
N VAL A 470 -5.31 26.06 -6.22
CA VAL A 470 -6.67 25.82 -6.71
C VAL A 470 -7.64 26.89 -6.24
N ASP A 471 -8.67 27.13 -7.03
CA ASP A 471 -9.80 27.95 -6.63
C ASP A 471 -10.82 27.16 -5.77
N ASN A 472 -11.94 27.79 -5.43
CA ASN A 472 -13.01 27.15 -4.65
C ASN A 472 -13.76 26.03 -5.38
N ARG A 473 -13.53 25.85 -6.69
CA ARG A 473 -14.08 24.75 -7.52
C ARG A 473 -13.06 23.64 -7.78
N GLY A 474 -11.84 23.78 -7.27
CA GLY A 474 -10.73 22.87 -7.54
C GLY A 474 -10.06 23.12 -8.89
N GLN A 475 -10.32 24.24 -9.58
CA GLN A 475 -9.69 24.58 -10.86
C GLN A 475 -8.26 25.10 -10.61
N THR A 476 -7.32 24.64 -11.43
CA THR A 476 -5.92 25.08 -11.39
C THR A 476 -5.67 26.29 -12.32
N SER A 477 -4.42 26.73 -12.41
CA SER A 477 -4.01 27.79 -13.35
C SER A 477 -4.15 27.41 -14.85
N LEU A 478 -4.31 26.11 -15.17
CA LEU A 478 -4.49 25.61 -16.53
C LEU A 478 -5.95 25.26 -16.80
N PRO A 479 -6.62 25.87 -17.81
CA PRO A 479 -8.01 25.55 -18.14
C PRO A 479 -8.21 24.05 -18.44
N GLY A 480 -9.30 23.46 -17.92
CA GLY A 480 -9.60 22.03 -18.05
C GLY A 480 -8.82 21.13 -17.10
N VAL A 481 -7.90 21.67 -16.30
CA VAL A 481 -7.16 20.93 -15.28
C VAL A 481 -7.64 21.35 -13.90
N PHE A 482 -8.03 20.35 -13.11
CA PHE A 482 -8.51 20.46 -11.74
C PHE A 482 -7.56 19.72 -10.80
N ALA A 483 -7.61 20.04 -9.52
CA ALA A 483 -6.86 19.29 -8.52
C ALA A 483 -7.67 19.14 -7.22
N ALA A 484 -7.37 18.09 -6.45
CA ALA A 484 -8.12 17.74 -5.24
C ALA A 484 -7.26 17.03 -4.19
N GLY A 485 -7.60 17.24 -2.93
CA GLY A 485 -6.98 16.59 -1.78
C GLY A 485 -5.60 17.14 -1.44
N ASP A 486 -4.77 16.33 -0.80
CA ASP A 486 -3.56 16.73 -0.09
C ASP A 486 -2.47 17.37 -0.98
N VAL A 487 -2.52 17.16 -2.29
CA VAL A 487 -1.61 17.78 -3.25
C VAL A 487 -1.87 19.28 -3.46
N THR A 488 -3.03 19.79 -3.03
CA THR A 488 -3.49 21.16 -3.27
C THR A 488 -3.21 22.09 -2.08
N THR A 489 -3.44 23.39 -2.27
CA THR A 489 -3.40 24.41 -1.21
C THR A 489 -4.57 24.37 -0.22
N VAL A 490 -5.45 23.37 -0.33
CA VAL A 490 -6.56 23.19 0.62
C VAL A 490 -6.01 22.91 2.03
N PRO A 491 -6.44 23.63 3.05
CA PRO A 491 -6.02 23.37 4.42
C PRO A 491 -6.58 22.04 4.93
N PHE A 492 -5.98 21.49 6.00
CA PHE A 492 -6.41 20.25 6.65
C PHE A 492 -6.41 19.00 5.77
N LYS A 493 -5.26 18.33 5.73
CA LYS A 493 -5.04 17.11 4.97
C LYS A 493 -5.69 15.91 5.69
N GLN A 494 -6.95 15.64 5.38
CA GLN A 494 -7.77 14.58 5.97
C GLN A 494 -8.51 13.78 4.90
N ILE A 495 -8.75 12.49 5.15
CA ILE A 495 -9.43 11.58 4.20
C ILE A 495 -10.80 12.14 3.78
N ILE A 496 -11.61 12.61 4.74
CA ILE A 496 -12.95 13.14 4.47
C ILE A 496 -12.91 14.42 3.64
N ILE A 497 -11.93 15.29 3.88
CA ILE A 497 -11.73 16.54 3.13
C ILE A 497 -11.29 16.21 1.70
N ALA A 498 -10.29 15.33 1.55
CA ALA A 498 -9.82 14.87 0.24
C ALA A 498 -10.95 14.24 -0.58
N THR A 499 -11.83 13.45 0.05
CA THR A 499 -13.01 12.86 -0.59
C THR A 499 -13.97 13.94 -1.08
N GLY A 500 -14.26 14.96 -0.26
CA GLY A 500 -15.09 16.09 -0.63
C GLY A 500 -14.51 16.94 -1.77
N ASP A 501 -13.19 17.17 -1.72
CA ASP A 501 -12.47 17.90 -2.78
C ASP A 501 -12.50 17.14 -4.10
N GLY A 502 -12.34 15.82 -4.09
CA GLY A 502 -12.45 15.00 -5.28
C GLY A 502 -13.82 15.10 -5.95
N ALA A 503 -14.88 15.03 -5.15
CA ALA A 503 -16.25 15.23 -5.61
C ALA A 503 -16.46 16.64 -6.22
N LYS A 504 -15.94 17.67 -5.54
CA LYS A 504 -15.99 19.07 -6.00
C LYS A 504 -15.25 19.26 -7.32
N ALA A 505 -14.04 18.72 -7.45
CA ALA A 505 -13.23 18.80 -8.68
C ALA A 505 -13.93 18.09 -9.86
N ALA A 506 -14.56 16.93 -9.63
CA ALA A 506 -15.33 16.23 -10.66
C ALA A 506 -16.54 17.04 -11.14
N LEU A 507 -17.25 17.73 -10.22
CA LEU A 507 -18.35 18.62 -10.59
C LEU A 507 -17.84 19.85 -11.36
N GLY A 508 -16.67 20.40 -10.98
CA GLY A 508 -16.01 21.48 -11.73
C GLY A 508 -15.61 21.07 -13.14
N ALA A 509 -15.00 19.85 -13.27
CA ALA A 509 -14.64 19.30 -14.58
C ALA A 509 -15.88 19.08 -15.47
N PHE A 510 -16.97 18.58 -14.90
CA PHE A 510 -18.24 18.44 -15.64
C PHE A 510 -18.80 19.80 -16.10
N ASP A 511 -18.83 20.81 -15.22
CA ASP A 511 -19.25 22.17 -15.59
C ASP A 511 -18.38 22.75 -16.74
N HIS A 512 -17.07 22.52 -16.69
CA HIS A 512 -16.15 22.89 -17.78
C HIS A 512 -16.50 22.18 -19.10
N LEU A 513 -16.73 20.86 -19.05
CA LEU A 513 -17.08 20.07 -20.24
C LEU A 513 -18.35 20.56 -20.93
N ILE A 514 -19.43 20.83 -20.19
CA ILE A 514 -20.70 21.28 -20.78
C ILE A 514 -20.60 22.71 -21.35
N ARG A 515 -19.73 23.57 -20.80
CA ARG A 515 -19.54 24.93 -21.28
C ARG A 515 -18.60 25.01 -22.49
N THR A 516 -17.69 24.06 -22.63
CA THR A 516 -16.72 24.00 -23.73
C THR A 516 -17.14 23.08 -24.87
N SER A 517 -18.25 22.31 -24.69
CA SER A 517 -18.85 21.52 -25.78
C SER A 517 -19.36 22.46 -26.86
N VAL A 518 -18.86 22.33 -28.11
CA VAL A 518 -19.38 23.06 -29.24
C VAL A 518 -20.84 22.62 -29.44
N PRO A 519 -21.81 23.53 -29.59
CA PRO A 519 -23.17 23.16 -29.96
C PRO A 519 -23.14 22.37 -31.26
N VAL A 520 -23.65 21.15 -31.26
CA VAL A 520 -23.95 20.46 -32.51
C VAL A 520 -24.92 21.37 -33.29
N PRO A 521 -24.63 21.78 -34.53
CA PRO A 521 -25.56 22.55 -35.30
C PRO A 521 -26.89 21.77 -35.37
N VAL A 522 -27.94 22.35 -34.84
CA VAL A 522 -29.29 21.79 -35.04
C VAL A 522 -29.51 21.82 -36.54
N PRO A 523 -29.80 20.68 -37.21
CA PRO A 523 -30.18 20.72 -38.62
C PRO A 523 -31.33 21.71 -38.79
N GLU A 524 -31.18 22.72 -39.66
CA GLU A 524 -32.30 23.57 -40.04
C GLU A 524 -33.45 22.65 -40.45
N ALA A 525 -34.57 22.76 -39.73
CA ALA A 525 -35.78 22.09 -40.13
C ALA A 525 -36.08 22.54 -41.56
N VAL A 526 -35.97 21.60 -42.51
CA VAL A 526 -36.41 21.82 -43.89
C VAL A 526 -37.89 22.18 -43.79
N ALA A 527 -38.20 23.46 -43.97
CA ALA A 527 -39.57 23.93 -44.07
C ALA A 527 -40.22 23.22 -45.26
N ALA A 528 -41.23 22.38 -44.98
CA ALA A 528 -42.08 21.75 -45.97
C ALA A 528 -43.17 22.72 -46.45
#